data_36ce61d056c11a8760bff14fa84ca07a
#
_entry.id   36ce61d056c11a8760bff14fa84ca07a
#
_cell.length_a   1.000
_cell.length_b   1.000
_cell.length_c   1.000
_cell.angle_alpha   90.00
_cell.angle_beta   90.00
_cell.angle_gamma   90.00
#
_symmetry.space_group_name_H-M   'P 1'
#
loop_
_entity.id
_entity.type
_entity.pdbx_description
1 polymer ?
#
loop_
_entity_poly.entity_id
_entity_poly.type
_entity_poly.pdbx_seq_one_letter_code
_entity_poly.pdbx_strand_id
1 'polypeptide(L)'
;MTEELSTKVRYFKYLNEVFNNSNLSEFVNEYFETKDTEISKIFLAESSNSGEKVDVLPYKMHFDKTRYLKFMIYLRNVSEGDGGVTFAKKEWNTKLQQELLEREALQEENVVEVNDLSQIEEITGSKGTAAIFDTNITHKAGQVLSQNKRLVLRVDTRINPELS
;
A
#
# COMPACT_ATOMS: atom_id res chain seq x y z
N MET A 1 19.75 7.98 -24.11
CA MET A 1 19.20 7.46 -22.83
C MET A 1 19.93 8.20 -21.74
N THR A 2 19.22 9.07 -21.03
CA THR A 2 19.85 9.99 -20.07
C THR A 2 20.36 9.21 -18.85
N GLU A 3 21.43 9.68 -18.22
CA GLU A 3 22.05 9.11 -17.03
C GLU A 3 21.04 8.84 -15.88
N GLU A 4 19.98 9.61 -15.80
CA GLU A 4 18.86 9.50 -14.87
C GLU A 4 18.02 8.21 -15.09
N LEU A 5 17.78 7.80 -16.33
CA LEU A 5 17.10 6.55 -16.68
C LEU A 5 17.96 5.33 -16.35
N SER A 6 19.27 5.41 -16.60
CA SER A 6 20.19 4.32 -16.27
C SER A 6 20.32 4.10 -14.76
N THR A 7 20.28 5.19 -13.98
CA THR A 7 20.29 5.13 -12.51
C THR A 7 19.02 4.50 -11.97
N LYS A 8 17.82 4.90 -12.46
CA LYS A 8 16.54 4.30 -12.08
C LYS A 8 16.51 2.78 -12.35
N VAL A 9 16.92 2.35 -13.53
CA VAL A 9 16.98 0.91 -13.90
C VAL A 9 17.93 0.14 -12.98
N ARG A 10 19.05 0.73 -12.59
CA ARG A 10 20.02 0.11 -11.68
C ARG A 10 19.48 -0.10 -10.27
N TYR A 11 18.73 0.89 -9.74
CA TYR A 11 18.06 0.76 -8.43
C TYR A 11 16.97 -0.32 -8.45
N PHE A 12 16.16 -0.40 -9.50
CA PHE A 12 15.15 -1.45 -9.64
C PHE A 12 15.78 -2.84 -9.67
N LYS A 13 16.88 -3.03 -10.41
CA LYS A 13 17.59 -4.31 -10.43
C LYS A 13 18.12 -4.68 -9.04
N TYR A 14 18.73 -3.74 -8.34
CA TYR A 14 19.26 -3.96 -6.99
C TYR A 14 18.14 -4.29 -5.98
N LEU A 15 17.03 -3.56 -6.02
CA LEU A 15 15.87 -3.82 -5.15
C LEU A 15 15.30 -5.23 -5.42
N ASN A 16 15.12 -5.61 -6.68
CA ASN A 16 14.71 -6.96 -7.05
C ASN A 16 15.68 -8.02 -6.51
N GLU A 17 16.99 -7.82 -6.64
CA GLU A 17 17.98 -8.74 -6.11
C GLU A 17 17.89 -8.86 -4.58
N VAL A 18 17.72 -7.75 -3.87
CA VAL A 18 17.55 -7.74 -2.41
C VAL A 18 16.29 -8.50 -2.01
N PHE A 19 15.18 -8.28 -2.69
CA PHE A 19 13.91 -8.95 -2.39
C PHE A 19 13.96 -10.44 -2.74
N ASN A 20 14.56 -10.82 -3.87
CA ASN A 20 14.66 -12.22 -4.28
C ASN A 20 15.66 -13.03 -3.44
N ASN A 21 16.67 -12.38 -2.86
CA ASN A 21 17.69 -13.02 -2.01
C ASN A 21 17.38 -12.92 -0.50
N SER A 22 16.26 -12.31 -0.13
CA SER A 22 15.83 -12.20 1.27
C SER A 22 14.80 -13.26 1.62
N ASN A 23 14.59 -13.50 2.92
CA ASN A 23 13.49 -14.32 3.43
C ASN A 23 12.10 -13.74 3.08
N LEU A 24 12.05 -12.63 2.33
CA LEU A 24 10.82 -11.97 1.95
C LEU A 24 10.01 -12.81 0.95
N SER A 25 10.67 -13.43 -0.03
CA SER A 25 9.99 -14.33 -0.97
C SER A 25 9.40 -15.55 -0.25
N GLU A 26 10.12 -16.10 0.74
CA GLU A 26 9.61 -17.18 1.58
C GLU A 26 8.40 -16.74 2.39
N PHE A 27 8.48 -15.57 3.04
CA PHE A 27 7.35 -14.99 3.78
C PHE A 27 6.12 -14.75 2.89
N VAL A 28 6.32 -14.24 1.66
CA VAL A 28 5.23 -14.00 0.71
C VAL A 28 4.63 -15.32 0.24
N ASN A 29 5.46 -16.34 -0.02
CA ASN A 29 5.01 -17.68 -0.39
C ASN A 29 4.20 -18.35 0.72
N GLU A 30 4.65 -18.25 1.97
CA GLU A 30 3.90 -18.73 3.13
C GLU A 30 2.57 -18.01 3.30
N TYR A 31 2.57 -16.68 3.13
CA TYR A 31 1.37 -15.87 3.25
C TYR A 31 0.29 -16.26 2.22
N PHE A 32 0.67 -16.49 0.98
CA PHE A 32 -0.24 -16.88 -0.09
C PHE A 32 -0.43 -18.41 -0.21
N GLU A 33 0.26 -19.21 0.62
CA GLU A 33 0.23 -20.67 0.61
C GLU A 33 0.59 -21.27 -0.77
N THR A 34 1.48 -20.60 -1.51
CA THR A 34 1.94 -21.02 -2.84
C THR A 34 3.38 -20.53 -3.10
N LYS A 35 4.10 -21.24 -3.98
CA LYS A 35 5.41 -20.81 -4.46
C LYS A 35 5.34 -19.93 -5.71
N ASP A 36 4.16 -19.79 -6.29
CA ASP A 36 3.92 -19.06 -7.53
C ASP A 36 3.62 -17.58 -7.24
N THR A 37 4.48 -16.95 -6.45
CA THR A 37 4.37 -15.52 -6.14
C THR A 37 5.36 -14.68 -6.92
N GLU A 38 5.04 -13.41 -7.11
CA GLU A 38 5.87 -12.45 -7.80
C GLU A 38 5.87 -11.08 -7.11
N ILE A 39 6.94 -10.33 -7.34
CA ILE A 39 6.93 -8.88 -7.09
C ILE A 39 6.32 -8.23 -8.32
N SER A 40 5.10 -7.72 -8.15
CA SER A 40 4.37 -7.06 -9.23
C SER A 40 4.87 -5.64 -9.49
N LYS A 41 5.19 -4.89 -8.42
CA LYS A 41 5.61 -3.48 -8.51
C LYS A 41 6.59 -3.10 -7.42
N ILE A 42 7.58 -2.29 -7.76
CA ILE A 42 8.45 -1.58 -6.81
C ILE A 42 8.55 -0.14 -7.26
N PHE A 43 8.29 0.81 -6.36
CA PHE A 43 8.48 2.22 -6.66
C PHE A 43 8.71 3.08 -5.41
N LEU A 44 9.29 4.25 -5.64
CA LEU A 44 9.40 5.32 -4.67
C LEU A 44 8.26 6.31 -4.88
N ALA A 45 7.55 6.63 -3.83
CA ALA A 45 6.50 7.63 -3.83
C ALA A 45 6.89 8.80 -2.91
N GLU A 46 7.10 9.97 -3.48
CA GLU A 46 7.17 11.22 -2.72
C GLU A 46 5.82 11.91 -2.77
N SER A 47 5.33 12.34 -1.61
CA SER A 47 4.09 13.11 -1.46
C SER A 47 4.38 14.37 -0.67
N SER A 48 3.74 15.48 -1.06
CA SER A 48 3.81 16.77 -0.40
C SER A 48 2.42 17.38 -0.27
N ASN A 49 2.30 18.40 0.58
CA ASN A 49 1.06 19.15 0.71
C ASN A 49 0.78 19.90 -0.61
N SER A 50 -0.39 19.65 -1.20
CA SER A 50 -0.85 20.33 -2.42
C SER A 50 -1.63 21.61 -2.13
N GLY A 51 -1.92 21.91 -0.86
CA GLY A 51 -2.80 23.00 -0.45
C GLY A 51 -4.30 22.73 -0.64
N GLU A 52 -4.65 21.61 -1.27
CA GLU A 52 -6.03 21.25 -1.57
C GLU A 52 -6.35 19.84 -1.06
N LYS A 53 -7.63 19.60 -0.74
CA LYS A 53 -8.09 18.26 -0.42
C LYS A 53 -8.12 17.40 -1.68
N VAL A 54 -7.40 16.29 -1.66
CA VAL A 54 -7.37 15.32 -2.76
C VAL A 54 -8.48 14.29 -2.57
N ASP A 55 -9.46 14.28 -3.46
CA ASP A 55 -10.64 13.42 -3.41
C ASP A 55 -10.66 12.37 -4.55
N VAL A 56 -9.54 11.72 -4.77
CA VAL A 56 -9.37 10.65 -5.76
C VAL A 56 -8.60 9.49 -5.14
N LEU A 57 -8.63 8.33 -5.78
CA LEU A 57 -7.74 7.23 -5.42
C LEU A 57 -6.26 7.67 -5.62
N PRO A 58 -5.36 7.29 -4.71
CA PRO A 58 -5.53 6.35 -3.57
C PRO A 58 -5.88 7.02 -2.23
N TYR A 59 -6.37 8.26 -2.20
CA TYR A 59 -6.64 9.04 -0.97
C TYR A 59 -8.02 8.81 -0.37
N LYS A 60 -8.92 8.12 -1.09
CA LYS A 60 -10.19 7.61 -0.55
C LYS A 60 -9.97 6.25 0.12
N MET A 61 -10.74 5.96 1.17
CA MET A 61 -10.76 4.61 1.72
C MET A 61 -11.25 3.63 0.66
N HIS A 62 -10.47 2.58 0.42
CA HIS A 62 -10.75 1.60 -0.63
C HIS A 62 -10.08 0.26 -0.30
N PHE A 63 -10.44 -0.76 -1.04
CA PHE A 63 -9.68 -2.00 -1.17
C PHE A 63 -9.28 -2.20 -2.63
N ASP A 64 -8.18 -2.90 -2.85
CA ASP A 64 -7.72 -3.14 -4.22
C ASP A 64 -8.55 -4.26 -4.87
N LYS A 65 -8.88 -4.12 -6.15
CA LYS A 65 -9.58 -5.17 -6.92
C LYS A 65 -8.71 -6.44 -7.11
N THR A 66 -7.40 -6.25 -7.20
CA THR A 66 -6.43 -7.35 -7.21
C THR A 66 -5.80 -7.45 -5.83
N ARG A 67 -5.80 -8.65 -5.28
CA ARG A 67 -5.18 -8.91 -3.99
C ARG A 67 -3.67 -8.82 -4.07
N TYR A 68 -3.08 -7.94 -3.26
CA TYR A 68 -1.64 -7.78 -3.05
C TYR A 68 -1.32 -7.91 -1.58
N LEU A 69 -0.14 -8.42 -1.27
CA LEU A 69 0.52 -8.13 -0.01
C LEU A 69 1.47 -6.96 -0.27
N LYS A 70 1.16 -5.81 0.33
CA LYS A 70 1.93 -4.57 0.16
C LYS A 70 2.89 -4.35 1.32
N PHE A 71 4.08 -3.91 0.97
CA PHE A 71 5.10 -3.44 1.89
C PHE A 71 5.30 -1.95 1.65
N MET A 72 5.04 -1.12 2.66
CA MET A 72 5.25 0.33 2.61
C MET A 72 6.27 0.72 3.67
N ILE A 73 7.46 1.11 3.23
CA ILE A 73 8.58 1.43 4.11
C ILE A 73 8.80 2.94 4.10
N TYR A 74 8.69 3.58 5.25
CA TYR A 74 8.94 5.01 5.38
C TYR A 74 10.44 5.32 5.30
N LEU A 75 10.83 6.11 4.31
CA LEU A 75 12.22 6.54 4.13
C LEU A 75 12.52 7.89 4.79
N ARG A 76 11.50 8.49 5.42
CA ARG A 76 11.56 9.65 6.32
C ARG A 76 10.66 9.39 7.53
N ASN A 77 10.81 10.18 8.58
CA ASN A 77 9.85 10.15 9.68
C ASN A 77 8.48 10.58 9.17
N VAL A 78 7.44 9.91 9.64
CA VAL A 78 6.04 10.20 9.32
C VAL A 78 5.31 10.41 10.65
N SER A 79 4.94 11.65 10.92
CA SER A 79 4.16 12.07 12.07
C SER A 79 2.71 12.30 11.66
N GLU A 80 1.85 12.60 12.61
CA GLU A 80 0.47 13.02 12.34
C GLU A 80 0.44 14.19 11.36
N GLY A 81 -0.40 14.07 10.31
CA GLY A 81 -0.49 15.06 9.23
C GLY A 81 0.56 14.93 8.13
N ASP A 82 1.55 14.05 8.26
CA ASP A 82 2.52 13.75 7.19
C ASP A 82 1.99 12.71 6.20
N GLY A 83 0.73 12.30 6.35
CA GLY A 83 0.04 11.44 5.41
C GLY A 83 0.40 9.97 5.51
N GLY A 84 0.48 9.42 6.72
CA GLY A 84 0.70 8.00 6.93
C GLY A 84 -0.37 7.14 6.25
N VAL A 85 -0.04 5.89 5.92
CA VAL A 85 -1.05 4.96 5.43
C VAL A 85 -2.10 4.74 6.50
N THR A 86 -3.37 4.72 6.10
CA THR A 86 -4.50 4.65 7.01
C THR A 86 -5.30 3.38 6.73
N PHE A 87 -5.70 2.67 7.77
CA PHE A 87 -6.46 1.43 7.69
C PHE A 87 -7.79 1.54 8.42
N ALA A 88 -8.77 0.76 7.96
CA ALA A 88 -9.94 0.47 8.77
C ALA A 88 -9.56 -0.44 9.94
N LYS A 89 -10.03 -0.11 11.15
CA LYS A 89 -9.88 -0.99 12.32
C LYS A 89 -10.57 -2.33 12.09
N LYS A 90 -10.08 -3.37 12.75
CA LYS A 90 -10.49 -4.76 12.51
C LYS A 90 -12.01 -4.96 12.52
N GLU A 91 -12.69 -4.42 13.52
CA GLU A 91 -14.13 -4.62 13.69
C GLU A 91 -14.93 -4.01 12.53
N TRP A 92 -14.51 -2.82 12.10
CA TRP A 92 -15.14 -2.15 10.97
C TRP A 92 -14.80 -2.80 9.63
N ASN A 93 -13.53 -3.20 9.45
CA ASN A 93 -13.11 -3.90 8.24
C ASN A 93 -13.88 -5.21 8.04
N THR A 94 -14.13 -5.98 9.11
CA THR A 94 -14.93 -7.20 9.06
C THR A 94 -16.38 -6.91 8.61
N LYS A 95 -16.98 -5.85 9.15
CA LYS A 95 -18.32 -5.43 8.74
C LYS A 95 -18.36 -5.03 7.27
N LEU A 96 -17.40 -4.22 6.82
CA LEU A 96 -17.29 -3.80 5.42
C LEU A 96 -17.10 -4.99 4.48
N GLN A 97 -16.26 -5.95 4.84
CA GLN A 97 -16.07 -7.16 4.04
C GLN A 97 -17.36 -7.98 3.90
N GLN A 98 -18.15 -8.11 4.96
CA GLN A 98 -19.46 -8.75 4.89
C GLN A 98 -20.41 -8.00 3.98
N GLU A 99 -20.50 -6.67 4.12
CA GLU A 99 -21.34 -5.83 3.26
C GLU A 99 -20.91 -5.90 1.78
N LEU A 100 -19.60 -6.05 1.52
CA LEU A 100 -19.06 -6.18 0.16
C LEU A 100 -19.35 -7.55 -0.46
N LEU A 101 -19.26 -8.63 0.33
CA LEU A 101 -19.67 -9.97 -0.12
C LEU A 101 -21.15 -10.01 -0.50
N GLU A 102 -22.00 -9.30 0.25
CA GLU A 102 -23.40 -9.14 -0.09
C GLU A 102 -23.65 -8.27 -1.32
N ARG A 103 -22.69 -7.37 -1.65
CA ARG A 103 -22.74 -6.46 -2.80
C ARG A 103 -22.01 -6.98 -4.03
N GLU A 104 -21.55 -8.21 -4.09
CA GLU A 104 -20.84 -8.77 -5.26
C GLU A 104 -21.56 -8.55 -6.60
N ALA A 105 -22.85 -8.23 -6.58
CA ALA A 105 -23.62 -7.79 -7.74
C ALA A 105 -23.34 -6.33 -8.18
N LEU A 106 -22.63 -5.52 -7.38
CA LEU A 106 -22.34 -4.10 -7.64
C LEU A 106 -20.83 -3.86 -7.82
N GLN A 107 -20.26 -4.47 -8.85
CA GLN A 107 -18.81 -4.50 -9.15
C GLN A 107 -18.14 -3.14 -9.46
N GLU A 108 -18.76 -2.00 -9.25
CA GLU A 108 -18.24 -0.74 -9.80
C GLU A 108 -17.41 0.11 -8.83
N GLU A 109 -17.61 0.05 -7.52
CA GLU A 109 -16.89 0.92 -6.59
C GLU A 109 -16.21 0.17 -5.44
N ASN A 110 -14.88 0.10 -5.50
CA ASN A 110 -14.04 -0.37 -4.40
C ASN A 110 -13.75 0.73 -3.36
N VAL A 111 -14.47 1.84 -3.41
CA VAL A 111 -14.37 2.98 -2.50
C VAL A 111 -15.39 2.83 -1.38
N VAL A 112 -14.96 3.13 -0.15
CA VAL A 112 -15.77 3.04 1.05
C VAL A 112 -15.88 4.41 1.69
N GLU A 113 -17.09 4.84 2.01
CA GLU A 113 -17.31 6.07 2.77
C GLU A 113 -17.01 5.86 4.25
N VAL A 114 -16.26 6.79 4.83
CA VAL A 114 -15.92 6.82 6.25
C VAL A 114 -16.72 7.94 6.90
N ASN A 115 -17.68 7.57 7.69
CA ASN A 115 -18.52 8.52 8.44
C ASN A 115 -18.05 8.74 9.88
N ASP A 116 -17.17 7.86 10.38
CA ASP A 116 -16.65 7.93 11.74
C ASP A 116 -15.13 7.71 11.73
N LEU A 117 -14.38 8.76 12.01
CA LEU A 117 -12.91 8.74 12.05
C LEU A 117 -12.35 7.86 13.17
N SER A 118 -13.14 7.52 14.18
CA SER A 118 -12.70 6.57 15.23
C SER A 118 -12.52 5.15 14.71
N GLN A 119 -13.07 4.84 13.54
CA GLN A 119 -13.03 3.52 12.90
C GLN A 119 -11.77 3.30 12.06
N ILE A 120 -10.93 4.31 11.92
CA ILE A 120 -9.69 4.25 11.14
C ILE A 120 -8.48 4.51 12.02
N GLU A 121 -7.32 4.06 11.56
CA GLU A 121 -6.03 4.25 12.23
C GLU A 121 -4.97 4.64 11.19
N GLU A 122 -4.26 5.74 11.44
CA GLU A 122 -3.11 6.17 10.65
C GLU A 122 -1.83 5.57 11.22
N ILE A 123 -1.01 4.96 10.38
CA ILE A 123 0.29 4.44 10.79
C ILE A 123 1.33 5.54 10.66
N THR A 124 1.84 5.97 11.79
CA THR A 124 2.97 6.90 11.90
C THR A 124 4.23 6.17 12.36
N GLY A 125 5.39 6.79 12.23
CA GLY A 125 6.63 6.19 12.71
C GLY A 125 7.88 6.87 12.19
N SER A 126 9.02 6.44 12.73
CA SER A 126 10.34 6.89 12.28
C SER A 126 10.70 6.34 10.91
N LYS A 127 11.72 6.91 10.29
CA LYS A 127 12.37 6.33 9.12
C LYS A 127 12.72 4.86 9.37
N GLY A 128 12.34 3.99 8.46
CA GLY A 128 12.49 2.53 8.55
C GLY A 128 11.24 1.80 9.05
N THR A 129 10.23 2.52 9.55
CA THR A 129 8.93 1.89 9.86
C THR A 129 8.34 1.28 8.60
N ALA A 130 7.91 0.01 8.70
CA ALA A 130 7.27 -0.72 7.64
C ALA A 130 5.84 -1.09 8.00
N ALA A 131 4.89 -0.75 7.14
CA ALA A 131 3.53 -1.27 7.16
C ALA A 131 3.43 -2.40 6.14
N ILE A 132 3.02 -3.60 6.59
CA ILE A 132 2.79 -4.77 5.74
C ILE A 132 1.30 -5.10 5.84
N PHE A 133 0.62 -5.16 4.72
CA PHE A 133 -0.82 -5.40 4.73
C PHE A 133 -1.33 -6.03 3.44
N ASP A 134 -2.39 -6.82 3.60
CA ASP A 134 -3.20 -7.35 2.50
C ASP A 134 -4.14 -6.25 1.99
N THR A 135 -4.22 -6.07 0.69
CA THR A 135 -5.04 -5.03 0.07
C THR A 135 -6.53 -5.31 0.05
N ASN A 136 -6.95 -6.48 0.53
CA ASN A 136 -8.35 -6.75 0.89
C ASN A 136 -8.78 -6.01 2.17
N ILE A 137 -7.81 -5.49 2.97
CA ILE A 137 -8.12 -4.59 4.07
C ILE A 137 -8.42 -3.21 3.50
N THR A 138 -9.51 -2.61 3.96
CA THR A 138 -9.87 -1.24 3.57
C THR A 138 -8.81 -0.26 4.04
N HIS A 139 -8.22 0.46 3.10
CA HIS A 139 -7.06 1.34 3.35
C HIS A 139 -7.08 2.58 2.46
N LYS A 140 -6.23 3.54 2.77
CA LYS A 140 -5.92 4.70 1.92
C LYS A 140 -4.50 5.19 2.11
N ALA A 141 -3.97 5.93 1.15
CA ALA A 141 -2.83 6.81 1.36
C ALA A 141 -3.31 8.02 2.17
N GLY A 142 -2.60 8.39 3.24
CA GLY A 142 -2.86 9.64 3.93
C GLY A 142 -2.45 10.84 3.07
N GLN A 143 -3.23 11.90 3.12
CA GLN A 143 -2.87 13.17 2.51
C GLN A 143 -1.86 13.90 3.40
N VAL A 144 -0.80 14.43 2.80
CA VAL A 144 0.17 15.28 3.53
C VAL A 144 -0.47 16.64 3.76
N LEU A 145 -0.69 16.99 5.02
CA LEU A 145 -1.26 18.28 5.46
C LEU A 145 -0.21 19.19 6.07
N SER A 146 0.92 18.63 6.50
CA SER A 146 2.06 19.35 7.05
C SER A 146 2.92 20.01 5.96
N GLN A 147 3.98 20.70 6.36
CA GLN A 147 5.00 21.20 5.44
C GLN A 147 6.07 20.16 5.10
N ASN A 148 5.99 18.97 5.72
CA ASN A 148 6.91 17.88 5.45
C ASN A 148 6.58 17.18 4.13
N LYS A 149 7.54 16.37 3.68
CA LYS A 149 7.35 15.48 2.54
C LYS A 149 7.40 14.03 3.05
N ARG A 150 6.45 13.23 2.66
CA ARG A 150 6.50 11.79 2.87
C ARG A 150 7.22 11.11 1.72
N LEU A 151 8.19 10.26 2.03
CA LEU A 151 8.89 9.41 1.06
C LEU A 151 8.72 7.95 1.47
N VAL A 152 8.18 7.14 0.58
CA VAL A 152 7.87 5.73 0.81
C VAL A 152 8.48 4.86 -0.27
N LEU A 153 9.16 3.79 0.12
CA LEU A 153 9.42 2.65 -0.76
C LEU A 153 8.23 1.71 -0.67
N ARG A 154 7.59 1.46 -1.79
CA ARG A 154 6.47 0.53 -1.89
C ARG A 154 6.84 -0.68 -2.73
N VAL A 155 6.48 -1.86 -2.22
CA VAL A 155 6.58 -3.13 -2.91
C VAL A 155 5.23 -3.82 -2.87
N ASP A 156 4.72 -4.18 -4.03
CA ASP A 156 3.48 -4.93 -4.18
C ASP A 156 3.83 -6.36 -4.63
N THR A 157 3.41 -7.35 -3.85
CA THR A 157 3.57 -8.77 -4.17
C THR A 157 2.21 -9.42 -4.37
N ARG A 158 2.13 -10.45 -5.21
CA ARG A 158 0.88 -11.18 -5.49
C ARG A 158 1.18 -12.60 -5.96
N ILE A 159 0.13 -13.42 -6.07
CA ILE A 159 0.19 -14.67 -6.83
C ILE A 159 0.41 -14.31 -8.31
N ASN A 160 1.31 -15.02 -8.97
CA ASN A 160 1.57 -14.82 -10.39
C ASN A 160 0.37 -15.30 -11.22
N PRO A 161 -0.31 -14.42 -11.98
CA PRO A 161 -1.49 -14.81 -12.73
C PRO A 161 -1.20 -15.70 -13.95
N GLU A 162 0.08 -15.81 -14.36
CA GLU A 162 0.47 -16.68 -15.48
C GLU A 162 0.68 -18.13 -15.05
N LEU A 163 0.76 -18.39 -13.73
CA LEU A 163 1.03 -19.72 -13.17
C LEU A 163 -0.15 -20.27 -12.35
N SER A 164 -1.22 -19.49 -12.22
CA SER A 164 -2.44 -19.83 -11.44
C SER A 164 -3.56 -20.43 -12.30
#